data_25bc089dfc558609b3ea783065e70614
#
_entry.id   25bc089dfc558609b3ea783065e70614
#
_cell.length_a   1.000
_cell.length_b   1.000
_cell.length_c   1.000
_cell.angle_alpha   90.00
_cell.angle_beta   90.00
_cell.angle_gamma   90.00
#
_symmetry.space_group_name_H-M   'P 1'
#
loop_
_entity.id
_entity.type
_entity.pdbx_description
1 polymer ?
#
loop_
_entity_poly.entity_id
_entity_poly.type
_entity_poly.pdbx_seq_one_letter_code
_entity_poly.pdbx_strand_id
1 'polypeptide(L)'
;MTLNSLTAQEKHDDSMNISGKTQDTLNWSVTDIEAVLGAPFNDLLFRAQSVHRQYHDANGVQLSTLISVKTGGCPEDCGYCPQAARYHTGVDNQAMLSTDEVVTAAMAAKEKGASRFCMGAAWRGPKQRDIEKMTEMVRAVKALGMETCATLGMLKSGQAQQLREAGLDYYNHNLDTAPEFYEEIITTRQYDDRLDTLQQVRDAGINVCCGGIVGMGETRRSRAGLIAQLANLNPYPESVPINHLVQVRGTPLYGTDALDPLEFVRTIAAARITQPWSTGHPKVVFRQQITVLRGENLVILMQVGVRCWYSCQ
;
A
#
# COMPACT_ATOMS: atom_id res chain seq x y z
N MET A 1 54.06 -22.74 -29.41
CA MET A 1 52.78 -22.10 -29.69
C MET A 1 52.28 -21.47 -28.40
N THR A 2 52.51 -20.20 -28.25
CA THR A 2 52.26 -19.39 -27.05
C THR A 2 50.85 -18.82 -27.13
N LEU A 3 50.01 -19.15 -26.17
CA LEU A 3 48.69 -18.54 -26.00
C LEU A 3 48.86 -17.17 -25.32
N ASN A 4 48.57 -16.13 -26.07
CA ASN A 4 48.50 -14.76 -25.59
C ASN A 4 47.31 -14.60 -24.64
N SER A 5 47.61 -14.07 -23.46
CA SER A 5 46.68 -13.56 -22.47
C SER A 5 45.94 -12.34 -22.99
N LEU A 6 44.62 -12.45 -23.19
CA LEU A 6 43.72 -11.32 -23.31
C LEU A 6 43.33 -10.87 -21.92
N THR A 7 43.85 -9.73 -21.50
CA THR A 7 43.42 -9.01 -20.32
C THR A 7 42.09 -8.34 -20.58
N ALA A 8 41.03 -8.88 -20.00
CA ALA A 8 39.73 -8.20 -19.89
C ALA A 8 39.82 -7.19 -18.74
N GLN A 9 39.98 -5.94 -19.08
CA GLN A 9 39.87 -4.83 -18.14
C GLN A 9 39.18 -3.65 -18.83
N GLU A 10 37.90 -3.82 -19.08
CA GLU A 10 36.96 -2.71 -19.22
C GLU A 10 35.99 -2.80 -18.04
N LYS A 11 36.30 -2.04 -17.01
CA LYS A 11 35.37 -1.79 -15.90
C LYS A 11 34.23 -0.93 -16.46
N HIS A 12 33.07 -1.51 -16.65
CA HIS A 12 31.84 -0.76 -16.66
C HIS A 12 31.61 -0.16 -15.27
N ASP A 13 32.09 1.07 -15.13
CA ASP A 13 31.83 1.92 -13.97
C ASP A 13 30.56 2.74 -14.28
N ASP A 14 29.42 2.03 -14.34
CA ASP A 14 28.07 2.61 -14.38
C ASP A 14 27.36 2.33 -13.04
N SER A 15 28.09 2.49 -11.94
CA SER A 15 27.47 2.76 -10.67
C SER A 15 26.94 4.20 -10.72
N MET A 16 25.64 4.39 -11.03
CA MET A 16 24.96 5.63 -10.64
C MET A 16 25.21 5.82 -9.14
N ASN A 17 26.13 6.74 -8.86
CA ASN A 17 26.65 7.01 -7.55
C ASN A 17 25.58 7.64 -6.67
N ILE A 18 24.79 6.81 -5.97
CA ILE A 18 23.82 7.25 -4.96
C ILE A 18 24.55 7.51 -3.61
N SER A 19 25.84 7.14 -3.49
CA SER A 19 26.61 7.23 -2.23
C SER A 19 26.99 8.66 -1.79
N GLY A 20 26.49 9.72 -2.43
CA GLY A 20 26.80 11.11 -2.10
C GLY A 20 25.62 11.98 -1.70
N LYS A 21 24.37 11.47 -1.73
CA LYS A 21 23.21 12.25 -1.31
C LYS A 21 22.78 11.82 0.09
N THR A 22 22.93 12.72 1.05
CA THR A 22 22.28 12.58 2.36
C THR A 22 20.76 12.57 2.17
N GLN A 23 20.04 11.87 3.01
CA GLN A 23 18.62 11.56 2.94
C GLN A 23 17.70 12.78 2.78
N ASP A 24 18.15 13.95 3.19
CA ASP A 24 17.42 15.22 3.14
C ASP A 24 17.27 15.84 1.74
N THR A 25 17.82 15.21 0.67
CA THR A 25 17.92 15.81 -0.66
C THR A 25 17.55 14.89 -1.83
N LEU A 26 17.07 13.67 -1.59
CA LEU A 26 16.64 12.78 -2.67
C LEU A 26 15.25 13.17 -3.16
N ASN A 27 15.19 14.12 -4.09
CA ASN A 27 13.98 14.38 -4.87
C ASN A 27 14.01 13.48 -6.12
N TRP A 28 13.13 12.49 -6.16
CA TRP A 28 13.00 11.56 -7.26
C TRP A 28 12.14 12.18 -8.36
N SER A 29 12.70 12.46 -9.52
CA SER A 29 11.90 12.82 -10.69
C SER A 29 11.21 11.59 -11.29
N VAL A 30 10.12 11.81 -12.01
CA VAL A 30 9.44 10.74 -12.76
C VAL A 30 10.42 10.08 -13.74
N THR A 31 11.29 10.86 -14.38
CA THR A 31 12.31 10.35 -15.33
C THR A 31 13.34 9.45 -14.64
N ASP A 32 13.79 9.80 -13.44
CA ASP A 32 14.72 8.94 -12.67
C ASP A 32 14.08 7.58 -12.37
N ILE A 33 12.80 7.56 -12.01
CA ILE A 33 12.08 6.32 -11.72
C ILE A 33 11.76 5.54 -13.00
N GLU A 34 11.45 6.21 -14.11
CA GLU A 34 11.33 5.54 -15.41
C GLU A 34 12.64 4.84 -15.80
N ALA A 35 13.79 5.46 -15.55
CA ALA A 35 15.09 4.83 -15.76
C ALA A 35 15.28 3.60 -14.84
N VAL A 36 14.89 3.69 -13.57
CA VAL A 36 14.90 2.53 -12.66
C VAL A 36 13.99 1.41 -13.17
N LEU A 37 12.76 1.72 -13.57
CA LEU A 37 11.82 0.74 -14.13
C LEU A 37 12.31 0.13 -15.43
N GLY A 38 13.09 0.87 -16.24
CA GLY A 38 13.67 0.45 -17.52
C GLY A 38 14.93 -0.40 -17.40
N ALA A 39 15.54 -0.51 -16.24
CA ALA A 39 16.75 -1.29 -16.01
C ALA A 39 16.58 -2.77 -16.42
N PRO A 40 17.66 -3.48 -16.82
CA PRO A 40 17.61 -4.92 -17.03
C PRO A 40 16.97 -5.63 -15.82
N PHE A 41 16.09 -6.60 -16.07
CA PHE A 41 15.22 -7.16 -15.03
C PHE A 41 16.00 -7.72 -13.82
N ASN A 42 17.05 -8.50 -14.11
CA ASN A 42 17.86 -9.11 -13.07
C ASN A 42 18.65 -8.08 -12.26
N ASP A 43 19.15 -7.02 -12.90
CA ASP A 43 19.89 -5.95 -12.24
C ASP A 43 18.96 -5.13 -11.33
N LEU A 44 17.74 -4.86 -11.80
CA LEU A 44 16.70 -4.21 -11.00
C LEU A 44 16.37 -5.03 -9.74
N LEU A 45 16.16 -6.34 -9.89
CA LEU A 45 15.86 -7.21 -8.75
C LEU A 45 17.05 -7.32 -7.79
N PHE A 46 18.26 -7.49 -8.31
CA PHE A 46 19.47 -7.53 -7.48
C PHE A 46 19.63 -6.24 -6.67
N ARG A 47 19.45 -5.08 -7.30
CA ARG A 47 19.51 -3.78 -6.64
C ARG A 47 18.43 -3.64 -5.56
N ALA A 48 17.17 -4.02 -5.87
CA ALA A 48 16.07 -3.98 -4.90
C ALA A 48 16.33 -4.90 -3.69
N GLN A 49 16.86 -6.11 -3.93
CA GLN A 49 17.22 -7.05 -2.88
C GLN A 49 18.42 -6.57 -2.05
N SER A 50 19.41 -5.93 -2.66
CA SER A 50 20.55 -5.35 -1.95
C SER A 50 20.09 -4.25 -0.99
N VAL A 51 19.24 -3.34 -1.46
CA VAL A 51 18.61 -2.30 -0.62
C VAL A 51 17.77 -2.94 0.49
N HIS A 52 16.95 -3.95 0.17
CA HIS A 52 16.14 -4.63 1.17
C HIS A 52 16.98 -5.21 2.30
N ARG A 53 18.03 -5.94 1.97
CA ARG A 53 18.92 -6.63 2.93
C ARG A 53 19.75 -5.68 3.77
N GLN A 54 19.97 -4.45 3.29
CA GLN A 54 20.69 -3.42 4.03
C GLN A 54 19.87 -2.85 5.19
N TYR A 55 18.55 -2.77 5.05
CA TYR A 55 17.67 -2.06 5.98
C TYR A 55 16.63 -2.95 6.67
N HIS A 56 16.46 -4.20 6.23
CA HIS A 56 15.41 -5.10 6.72
C HIS A 56 15.93 -6.52 6.92
N ASP A 57 15.21 -7.30 7.71
CA ASP A 57 15.41 -8.75 7.76
C ASP A 57 15.21 -9.33 6.35
N ALA A 58 16.25 -9.97 5.84
CA ALA A 58 16.34 -10.44 4.45
C ALA A 58 15.18 -11.37 4.04
N ASN A 59 14.63 -12.14 4.99
CA ASN A 59 13.60 -13.15 4.76
C ASN A 59 12.36 -12.94 5.67
N GLY A 60 12.32 -11.81 6.38
CA GLY A 60 11.21 -11.47 7.27
C GLY A 60 9.93 -11.18 6.48
N VAL A 61 8.82 -11.84 6.87
CA VAL A 61 7.48 -11.64 6.30
C VAL A 61 6.52 -11.28 7.41
N GLN A 62 5.81 -10.14 7.28
CA GLN A 62 4.72 -9.82 8.17
C GLN A 62 3.39 -10.34 7.61
N LEU A 63 2.72 -11.19 8.38
CA LEU A 63 1.34 -11.56 8.08
C LEU A 63 0.38 -10.49 8.60
N SER A 64 -0.49 -10.01 7.71
CA SER A 64 -1.55 -9.06 8.04
C SER A 64 -2.88 -9.61 7.56
N THR A 65 -3.91 -9.48 8.37
CA THR A 65 -5.29 -9.83 8.00
C THR A 65 -6.13 -8.57 7.91
N LEU A 66 -6.99 -8.49 6.91
CA LEU A 66 -7.93 -7.39 6.72
C LEU A 66 -9.36 -7.88 6.95
N ILE A 67 -10.15 -7.09 7.69
CA ILE A 67 -11.59 -7.26 7.78
C ILE A 67 -12.31 -6.02 7.24
N SER A 68 -13.42 -6.22 6.53
CA SER A 68 -14.35 -5.13 6.21
C SER A 68 -15.29 -4.94 7.39
N VAL A 69 -15.09 -3.88 8.17
CA VAL A 69 -15.97 -3.56 9.31
C VAL A 69 -17.27 -2.89 8.86
N LYS A 70 -17.30 -2.34 7.65
CA LYS A 70 -18.49 -1.80 6.98
C LYS A 70 -18.35 -2.05 5.48
N THR A 71 -19.20 -2.90 4.94
CA THR A 71 -19.20 -3.34 3.54
C THR A 71 -20.28 -2.62 2.75
N GLY A 72 -19.95 -2.26 1.50
CA GLY A 72 -20.88 -1.72 0.51
C GLY A 72 -21.44 -0.33 0.80
N GLY A 73 -22.14 0.23 -0.18
CA GLY A 73 -22.80 1.52 -0.06
C GLY A 73 -21.85 2.75 0.01
N CYS A 74 -20.60 2.62 -0.45
CA CYS A 74 -19.68 3.74 -0.53
C CYS A 74 -20.15 4.78 -1.56
N PRO A 75 -20.20 6.07 -1.23
CA PRO A 75 -20.66 7.11 -2.16
C PRO A 75 -19.61 7.50 -3.22
N GLU A 76 -18.37 6.99 -3.11
CA GLU A 76 -17.30 7.25 -4.08
C GLU A 76 -17.51 6.48 -5.39
N ASP A 77 -16.75 6.86 -6.42
CA ASP A 77 -16.84 6.27 -7.77
C ASP A 77 -15.56 5.59 -8.25
N CYS A 78 -14.67 5.20 -7.32
CA CYS A 78 -13.41 4.55 -7.68
C CYS A 78 -13.66 3.40 -8.66
N GLY A 79 -13.13 3.51 -9.89
CA GLY A 79 -13.43 2.62 -11.02
C GLY A 79 -13.08 1.15 -10.81
N TYR A 80 -12.24 0.86 -9.83
CA TYR A 80 -11.83 -0.49 -9.44
C TYR A 80 -12.66 -1.09 -8.29
N CYS A 81 -13.47 -0.26 -7.57
CA CYS A 81 -14.00 -0.65 -6.26
C CYS A 81 -15.42 -1.24 -6.34
N PRO A 82 -15.62 -2.52 -5.97
CA PRO A 82 -16.93 -3.14 -5.97
C PRO A 82 -17.86 -2.63 -4.87
N GLN A 83 -17.36 -1.87 -3.89
CA GLN A 83 -18.15 -1.37 -2.77
C GLN A 83 -18.85 -0.03 -3.06
N ALA A 84 -18.61 0.57 -4.23
CA ALA A 84 -19.26 1.81 -4.64
C ALA A 84 -20.76 1.59 -4.87
N ALA A 85 -21.58 2.42 -4.23
CA ALA A 85 -23.06 2.29 -4.29
C ALA A 85 -23.64 2.40 -5.71
N ARG A 86 -22.92 3.02 -6.62
CA ARG A 86 -23.33 3.23 -8.03
C ARG A 86 -23.07 2.06 -8.95
N TYR A 87 -22.30 1.04 -8.49
CA TYR A 87 -21.96 -0.11 -9.32
C TYR A 87 -22.76 -1.35 -8.93
N HIS A 88 -23.15 -2.14 -9.94
CA HIS A 88 -23.91 -3.37 -9.74
C HIS A 88 -22.98 -4.57 -9.66
N THR A 89 -22.31 -4.72 -8.54
CA THR A 89 -21.27 -5.74 -8.31
C THR A 89 -21.75 -6.93 -7.48
N GLY A 90 -22.99 -6.90 -6.98
CA GLY A 90 -23.52 -7.91 -6.06
C GLY A 90 -23.07 -7.72 -4.60
N VAL A 91 -22.32 -6.65 -4.30
CA VAL A 91 -21.93 -6.33 -2.93
C VAL A 91 -23.04 -5.56 -2.21
N ASP A 92 -23.63 -6.19 -1.20
CA ASP A 92 -24.70 -5.60 -0.39
C ASP A 92 -24.16 -4.52 0.57
N ASN A 93 -25.03 -3.52 0.81
CA ASN A 93 -24.75 -2.50 1.82
C ASN A 93 -25.08 -3.05 3.22
N GLN A 94 -24.05 -3.49 3.95
CA GLN A 94 -24.18 -4.11 5.26
C GLN A 94 -24.05 -3.07 6.39
N ALA A 95 -24.61 -3.39 7.55
CA ALA A 95 -24.37 -2.62 8.78
C ALA A 95 -22.90 -2.76 9.22
N MET A 96 -22.44 -1.82 10.04
CA MET A 96 -21.13 -1.92 10.67
C MET A 96 -21.12 -3.10 11.66
N LEU A 97 -20.04 -3.87 11.64
CA LEU A 97 -19.83 -4.98 12.58
C LEU A 97 -19.80 -4.47 14.03
N SER A 98 -20.13 -5.37 14.95
CA SER A 98 -19.92 -5.15 16.38
C SER A 98 -18.44 -5.31 16.76
N THR A 99 -18.04 -4.75 17.90
CA THR A 99 -16.67 -4.92 18.44
C THR A 99 -16.37 -6.40 18.70
N ASP A 100 -17.34 -7.19 19.17
CA ASP A 100 -17.15 -8.62 19.45
C ASP A 100 -16.88 -9.44 18.18
N GLU A 101 -17.57 -9.13 17.07
CA GLU A 101 -17.29 -9.78 15.77
C GLU A 101 -15.88 -9.45 15.29
N VAL A 102 -15.44 -8.21 15.45
CA VAL A 102 -14.08 -7.77 15.10
C VAL A 102 -13.03 -8.46 15.97
N VAL A 103 -13.25 -8.56 17.27
CA VAL A 103 -12.35 -9.26 18.22
C VAL A 103 -12.26 -10.74 17.87
N THR A 104 -13.38 -11.40 17.60
CA THR A 104 -13.41 -12.82 17.21
C THR A 104 -12.57 -13.05 15.94
N ALA A 105 -12.74 -12.18 14.93
CA ALA A 105 -11.95 -12.26 13.71
C ALA A 105 -10.46 -11.98 13.93
N ALA A 106 -10.12 -11.02 14.80
CA ALA A 106 -8.74 -10.70 15.15
C ALA A 106 -8.04 -11.84 15.90
N MET A 107 -8.72 -12.51 16.83
CA MET A 107 -8.21 -13.70 17.53
C MET A 107 -7.91 -14.83 16.54
N ALA A 108 -8.84 -15.14 15.66
CA ALA A 108 -8.66 -16.16 14.62
C ALA A 108 -7.50 -15.81 13.65
N ALA A 109 -7.30 -14.53 13.34
CA ALA A 109 -6.17 -14.07 12.54
C ALA A 109 -4.84 -14.23 13.29
N LYS A 110 -4.81 -13.89 14.58
CA LYS A 110 -3.62 -14.05 15.44
C LYS A 110 -3.20 -15.51 15.57
N GLU A 111 -4.15 -16.43 15.78
CA GLU A 111 -3.90 -17.87 15.82
C GLU A 111 -3.26 -18.39 14.52
N LYS A 112 -3.58 -17.78 13.38
CA LYS A 112 -2.97 -18.08 12.07
C LYS A 112 -1.64 -17.36 11.84
N GLY A 113 -1.09 -16.68 12.85
CA GLY A 113 0.20 -16.03 12.80
C GLY A 113 0.16 -14.58 12.30
N ALA A 114 -1.01 -13.96 12.12
CA ALA A 114 -1.07 -12.54 11.76
C ALA A 114 -0.59 -11.68 12.93
N SER A 115 0.38 -10.80 12.68
CA SER A 115 0.88 -9.82 13.65
C SER A 115 0.22 -8.45 13.51
N ARG A 116 -0.43 -8.18 12.36
CA ARG A 116 -1.19 -6.95 12.09
C ARG A 116 -2.63 -7.28 11.71
N PHE A 117 -3.55 -6.52 12.28
CA PHE A 117 -4.96 -6.60 11.94
C PHE A 117 -5.46 -5.28 11.36
N CYS A 118 -6.02 -5.34 10.16
CA CYS A 118 -6.45 -4.17 9.40
C CYS A 118 -7.97 -4.13 9.36
N MET A 119 -8.54 -2.95 9.63
CA MET A 119 -9.98 -2.70 9.68
C MET A 119 -10.35 -1.69 8.59
N GLY A 120 -11.11 -2.12 7.58
CA GLY A 120 -11.52 -1.29 6.46
C GLY A 120 -13.01 -1.00 6.47
N ALA A 121 -13.41 0.21 6.04
CA ALA A 121 -14.81 0.59 5.89
C ALA A 121 -15.07 1.27 4.55
N ALA A 122 -16.20 0.93 3.93
CA ALA A 122 -16.65 1.49 2.66
C ALA A 122 -17.26 2.87 2.86
N TRP A 123 -16.43 3.87 3.16
CA TRP A 123 -16.82 5.25 3.38
C TRP A 123 -16.03 6.23 2.53
N ARG A 124 -16.65 7.38 2.18
CA ARG A 124 -15.91 8.57 1.78
C ARG A 124 -15.08 9.10 2.97
N GLY A 125 -15.68 9.12 4.14
CA GLY A 125 -15.08 9.46 5.42
C GLY A 125 -16.03 9.13 6.56
N PRO A 126 -15.53 8.85 7.77
CA PRO A 126 -16.34 8.47 8.91
C PRO A 126 -17.12 9.68 9.49
N LYS A 127 -18.33 9.43 9.98
CA LYS A 127 -19.04 10.35 10.86
C LYS A 127 -18.45 10.25 12.28
N GLN A 128 -18.72 11.21 13.14
CA GLN A 128 -18.20 11.21 14.52
C GLN A 128 -18.60 9.93 15.29
N ARG A 129 -19.86 9.52 15.20
CA ARG A 129 -20.36 8.26 15.81
C ARG A 129 -19.64 7.01 15.32
N ASP A 130 -19.13 7.04 14.07
CA ASP A 130 -18.42 5.92 13.48
C ASP A 130 -16.98 5.86 14.01
N ILE A 131 -16.36 7.04 14.27
CA ILE A 131 -15.04 7.14 14.92
C ILE A 131 -15.11 6.59 16.35
N GLU A 132 -16.14 6.90 17.11
CA GLU A 132 -16.33 6.37 18.48
C GLU A 132 -16.32 4.83 18.48
N LYS A 133 -17.11 4.21 17.60
CA LYS A 133 -17.11 2.74 17.42
C LYS A 133 -15.76 2.21 16.96
N MET A 134 -15.11 2.89 16.01
CA MET A 134 -13.79 2.48 15.54
C MET A 134 -12.73 2.55 16.64
N THR A 135 -12.78 3.56 17.51
CA THR A 135 -11.85 3.65 18.65
C THR A 135 -12.03 2.52 19.66
N GLU A 136 -13.27 2.04 19.88
CA GLU A 136 -13.55 0.85 20.69
C GLU A 136 -12.92 -0.41 20.04
N MET A 137 -13.14 -0.62 18.75
CA MET A 137 -12.56 -1.75 18.00
C MET A 137 -11.04 -1.72 18.02
N VAL A 138 -10.42 -0.53 17.80
CA VAL A 138 -8.96 -0.36 17.85
C VAL A 138 -8.41 -0.75 19.21
N ARG A 139 -9.00 -0.26 20.32
CA ARG A 139 -8.58 -0.62 21.68
C ARG A 139 -8.69 -2.11 21.95
N ALA A 140 -9.80 -2.73 21.51
CA ALA A 140 -10.02 -4.15 21.70
C ALA A 140 -9.00 -5.01 20.94
N VAL A 141 -8.68 -4.67 19.70
CA VAL A 141 -7.66 -5.38 18.91
C VAL A 141 -6.26 -5.14 19.48
N LYS A 142 -5.96 -3.90 19.94
CA LYS A 142 -4.68 -3.60 20.62
C LYS A 142 -4.50 -4.44 21.88
N ALA A 143 -5.55 -4.66 22.65
CA ALA A 143 -5.51 -5.49 23.87
C ALA A 143 -5.12 -6.94 23.57
N LEU A 144 -5.34 -7.43 22.34
CA LEU A 144 -4.84 -8.73 21.88
C LEU A 144 -3.33 -8.76 21.59
N GLY A 145 -2.64 -7.62 21.70
CA GLY A 145 -1.21 -7.49 21.37
C GLY A 145 -0.91 -7.46 19.87
N MET A 146 -1.89 -7.16 19.03
CA MET A 146 -1.71 -7.03 17.59
C MET A 146 -1.39 -5.58 17.20
N GLU A 147 -0.64 -5.41 16.11
CA GLU A 147 -0.50 -4.13 15.46
C GLU A 147 -1.80 -3.81 14.69
N THR A 148 -2.30 -2.58 14.82
CA THR A 148 -3.58 -2.17 14.24
C THR A 148 -3.40 -1.27 13.03
N CYS A 149 -4.27 -1.42 12.04
CA CYS A 149 -4.33 -0.54 10.89
C CYS A 149 -5.80 -0.27 10.53
N ALA A 150 -6.12 0.96 10.15
CA ALA A 150 -7.45 1.33 9.72
C ALA A 150 -7.45 2.00 8.34
N THR A 151 -8.54 1.78 7.58
CA THR A 151 -8.81 2.41 6.28
C THR A 151 -10.25 2.88 6.29
N LEU A 152 -10.48 4.16 6.58
CA LEU A 152 -11.81 4.71 6.84
C LEU A 152 -12.21 5.83 5.86
N GLY A 153 -11.41 6.04 4.81
CA GLY A 153 -11.59 7.16 3.89
C GLY A 153 -10.92 8.44 4.41
N MET A 154 -11.45 9.60 4.02
CA MET A 154 -10.91 10.90 4.40
C MET A 154 -11.28 11.24 5.85
N LEU A 155 -10.28 11.65 6.64
CA LEU A 155 -10.48 12.07 8.02
C LEU A 155 -10.79 13.57 8.09
N LYS A 156 -11.61 13.96 9.07
CA LYS A 156 -11.83 15.35 9.46
C LYS A 156 -10.91 15.70 10.62
N SER A 157 -10.75 17.01 10.86
CA SER A 157 -9.98 17.54 11.98
C SER A 157 -10.31 16.85 13.30
N GLY A 158 -9.29 16.42 14.05
CA GLY A 158 -9.40 15.74 15.33
C GLY A 158 -9.72 14.23 15.28
N GLN A 159 -10.18 13.70 14.12
CA GLN A 159 -10.50 12.26 14.02
C GLN A 159 -9.24 11.39 14.05
N ALA A 160 -8.16 11.82 13.41
CA ALA A 160 -6.87 11.12 13.48
C ALA A 160 -6.36 11.06 14.92
N GLN A 161 -6.47 12.17 15.69
CA GLN A 161 -6.05 12.23 17.07
C GLN A 161 -6.82 11.23 17.94
N GLN A 162 -8.17 11.13 17.78
CA GLN A 162 -8.98 10.16 18.52
C GLN A 162 -8.57 8.71 18.22
N LEU A 163 -8.26 8.40 16.98
CA LEU A 163 -7.74 7.07 16.58
C LEU A 163 -6.37 6.80 17.20
N ARG A 164 -5.48 7.81 17.22
CA ARG A 164 -4.16 7.71 17.86
C ARG A 164 -4.27 7.41 19.36
N GLU A 165 -5.13 8.14 20.06
CA GLU A 165 -5.41 7.94 21.49
C GLU A 165 -6.03 6.57 21.80
N ALA A 166 -6.76 5.98 20.84
CA ALA A 166 -7.23 4.61 20.92
C ALA A 166 -6.12 3.57 20.71
N GLY A 167 -4.93 3.97 20.28
CA GLY A 167 -3.80 3.08 20.05
C GLY A 167 -3.64 2.62 18.59
N LEU A 168 -4.22 3.32 17.62
CA LEU A 168 -4.02 2.99 16.19
C LEU A 168 -2.56 3.18 15.80
N ASP A 169 -1.95 2.13 15.24
CA ASP A 169 -0.55 2.15 14.81
C ASP A 169 -0.38 2.70 13.39
N TYR A 170 -1.28 2.30 12.46
CA TYR A 170 -1.22 2.68 11.05
C TYR A 170 -2.56 3.16 10.53
N TYR A 171 -2.53 4.17 9.68
CA TYR A 171 -3.67 4.56 8.87
C TYR A 171 -3.37 4.32 7.38
N ASN A 172 -4.21 3.54 6.72
CA ASN A 172 -4.08 3.29 5.30
C ASN A 172 -4.92 4.28 4.49
N HIS A 173 -4.26 5.07 3.66
CA HIS A 173 -4.89 5.97 2.72
C HIS A 173 -4.05 6.06 1.45
N ASN A 174 -4.38 5.25 0.46
CA ASN A 174 -3.58 5.13 -0.77
C ASN A 174 -3.75 6.36 -1.66
N LEU A 175 -2.72 6.73 -2.42
CA LEU A 175 -2.81 7.67 -3.53
C LEU A 175 -3.53 7.05 -4.74
N ASP A 176 -3.62 5.73 -4.78
CA ASP A 176 -4.18 4.86 -5.80
C ASP A 176 -3.39 4.85 -7.10
N THR A 177 -3.12 6.00 -7.71
CA THR A 177 -2.35 6.13 -8.94
C THR A 177 -1.56 7.45 -8.97
N ALA A 178 -0.93 7.79 -10.10
CA ALA A 178 -0.27 9.08 -10.29
C ALA A 178 -1.29 10.23 -10.43
N PRO A 179 -0.90 11.47 -10.09
CA PRO A 179 -1.80 12.63 -10.17
C PRO A 179 -2.42 12.80 -11.55
N GLU A 180 -1.63 12.63 -12.62
CA GLU A 180 -2.06 12.82 -14.01
C GLU A 180 -3.04 11.75 -14.52
N PHE A 181 -3.15 10.61 -13.83
CA PHE A 181 -4.08 9.52 -14.17
C PHE A 181 -5.24 9.39 -13.18
N TYR A 182 -5.24 10.21 -12.12
CA TYR A 182 -6.17 10.06 -11.01
C TYR A 182 -7.65 10.28 -11.41
N GLU A 183 -7.91 11.32 -12.20
CA GLU A 183 -9.27 11.67 -12.63
C GLU A 183 -9.90 10.65 -13.58
N GLU A 184 -9.10 9.84 -14.27
CA GLU A 184 -9.58 8.70 -15.06
C GLU A 184 -10.16 7.59 -14.18
N ILE A 185 -9.75 7.53 -12.92
CA ILE A 185 -10.12 6.44 -11.98
C ILE A 185 -11.14 6.89 -10.95
N ILE A 186 -11.06 8.15 -10.47
CA ILE A 186 -11.89 8.68 -9.38
C ILE A 186 -12.24 10.12 -9.68
N THR A 187 -13.52 10.45 -9.72
CA THR A 187 -14.01 11.82 -9.97
C THR A 187 -14.71 12.46 -8.77
N THR A 188 -15.06 11.67 -7.77
CA THR A 188 -15.84 12.15 -6.59
C THR A 188 -15.01 12.84 -5.54
N ARG A 189 -13.68 12.84 -5.66
CA ARG A 189 -12.73 13.55 -4.78
C ARG A 189 -11.45 13.90 -5.54
N GLN A 190 -10.76 14.92 -5.06
CA GLN A 190 -9.51 15.39 -5.64
C GLN A 190 -8.31 14.59 -5.11
N TYR A 191 -7.19 14.64 -5.84
CA TYR A 191 -5.93 14.03 -5.39
C TYR A 191 -5.43 14.65 -4.08
N ASP A 192 -5.57 15.97 -3.95
CA ASP A 192 -5.16 16.72 -2.76
C ASP A 192 -5.94 16.32 -1.50
N ASP A 193 -7.22 15.93 -1.60
CA ASP A 193 -7.99 15.39 -0.47
C ASP A 193 -7.29 14.20 0.20
N ARG A 194 -6.51 13.42 -0.58
CA ARG A 194 -5.73 12.31 -0.07
C ARG A 194 -4.48 12.77 0.64
N LEU A 195 -3.78 13.74 0.07
CA LEU A 195 -2.58 14.33 0.69
C LEU A 195 -2.93 15.01 2.01
N ASP A 196 -4.04 15.75 2.07
CA ASP A 196 -4.53 16.38 3.29
C ASP A 196 -4.85 15.34 4.39
N THR A 197 -5.46 14.22 4.02
CA THR A 197 -5.73 13.14 4.98
C THR A 197 -4.43 12.53 5.50
N LEU A 198 -3.45 12.29 4.63
CA LEU A 198 -2.13 11.79 5.03
C LEU A 198 -1.41 12.75 5.97
N GLN A 199 -1.50 14.05 5.73
CA GLN A 199 -0.93 15.07 6.61
C GLN A 199 -1.58 15.04 8.00
N GLN A 200 -2.92 15.00 8.09
CA GLN A 200 -3.63 14.88 9.36
C GLN A 200 -3.24 13.61 10.15
N VAL A 201 -3.03 12.51 9.45
CA VAL A 201 -2.57 11.24 10.04
C VAL A 201 -1.17 11.40 10.64
N ARG A 202 -0.25 12.06 9.94
CA ARG A 202 1.10 12.35 10.43
C ARG A 202 1.10 13.31 11.61
N ASP A 203 0.32 14.38 11.54
CA ASP A 203 0.21 15.37 12.63
C ASP A 203 -0.29 14.73 13.92
N ALA A 204 -1.13 13.69 13.82
CA ALA A 204 -1.58 12.89 14.95
C ALA A 204 -0.54 11.87 15.45
N GLY A 205 0.62 11.73 14.79
CA GLY A 205 1.66 10.75 15.15
C GLY A 205 1.28 9.29 14.84
N ILE A 206 0.40 9.05 13.87
CA ILE A 206 0.07 7.73 13.35
C ILE A 206 0.97 7.42 12.16
N ASN A 207 1.49 6.20 12.06
CA ASN A 207 2.26 5.77 10.89
C ASN A 207 1.38 5.72 9.65
N VAL A 208 1.94 6.12 8.52
CA VAL A 208 1.25 6.13 7.23
C VAL A 208 1.45 4.81 6.49
N CYS A 209 0.35 4.22 6.04
CA CYS A 209 0.35 3.16 5.05
C CYS A 209 -0.27 3.75 3.77
N CYS A 210 0.56 4.01 2.76
CA CYS A 210 0.14 4.66 1.53
C CYS A 210 0.83 4.08 0.31
N GLY A 211 0.08 3.75 -0.70
CA GLY A 211 0.55 3.15 -1.95
C GLY A 211 -0.46 3.34 -3.07
N GLY A 212 -0.55 2.35 -3.96
CA GLY A 212 -1.45 2.44 -5.10
C GLY A 212 -1.83 1.10 -5.70
N ILE A 213 -2.59 1.18 -6.79
CA ILE A 213 -3.04 0.05 -7.60
C ILE A 213 -2.45 0.22 -9.00
N VAL A 214 -1.93 -0.85 -9.57
CA VAL A 214 -1.40 -0.88 -10.92
C VAL A 214 -2.13 -1.92 -11.77
N GLY A 215 -2.12 -1.76 -13.09
CA GLY A 215 -2.92 -2.56 -14.01
C GLY A 215 -4.32 -2.01 -14.23
N MET A 216 -4.54 -0.71 -13.99
CA MET A 216 -5.80 0.00 -14.23
C MET A 216 -5.86 0.64 -15.63
N GLY A 217 -4.92 0.31 -16.53
CA GLY A 217 -4.75 0.92 -17.85
C GLY A 217 -3.72 2.04 -17.89
N GLU A 218 -3.06 2.32 -16.78
CA GLU A 218 -2.02 3.32 -16.67
C GLU A 218 -0.74 2.95 -17.45
N THR A 219 0.02 3.95 -17.88
CA THR A 219 1.32 3.77 -18.54
C THR A 219 2.43 3.46 -17.52
N ARG A 220 3.61 3.00 -18.02
CA ARG A 220 4.81 2.88 -17.18
C ARG A 220 5.21 4.23 -16.58
N ARG A 221 5.04 5.32 -17.34
CA ARG A 221 5.29 6.67 -16.84
C ARG A 221 4.37 7.05 -15.70
N SER A 222 3.09 6.71 -15.77
CA SER A 222 2.15 6.95 -14.65
C SER A 222 2.53 6.10 -13.42
N ARG A 223 2.98 4.84 -13.59
CA ARG A 223 3.54 4.06 -12.47
C ARG A 223 4.77 4.73 -11.85
N ALA A 224 5.65 5.28 -12.69
CA ALA A 224 6.79 6.07 -12.21
C ALA A 224 6.32 7.34 -11.46
N GLY A 225 5.27 8.00 -11.93
CA GLY A 225 4.64 9.15 -11.28
C GLY A 225 4.10 8.80 -9.88
N LEU A 226 3.39 7.69 -9.75
CA LEU A 226 2.94 7.18 -8.44
C LEU A 226 4.11 6.96 -7.48
N ILE A 227 5.16 6.27 -7.93
CA ILE A 227 6.35 6.00 -7.10
C ILE A 227 7.06 7.31 -6.73
N ALA A 228 7.16 8.28 -7.65
CA ALA A 228 7.74 9.60 -7.39
C ALA A 228 6.97 10.34 -6.29
N GLN A 229 5.64 10.35 -6.37
CA GLN A 229 4.81 10.96 -5.32
C GLN A 229 5.06 10.33 -3.96
N LEU A 230 5.05 9.00 -3.87
CA LEU A 230 5.27 8.27 -2.62
C LEU A 230 6.68 8.51 -2.05
N ALA A 231 7.71 8.51 -2.90
CA ALA A 231 9.11 8.68 -2.49
C ALA A 231 9.44 10.11 -2.06
N ASN A 232 8.68 11.10 -2.54
CA ASN A 232 8.88 12.53 -2.24
C ASN A 232 7.97 13.04 -1.10
N LEU A 233 7.08 12.21 -0.54
CA LEU A 233 6.42 12.55 0.71
C LEU A 233 7.46 12.70 1.82
N ASN A 234 7.34 13.70 2.67
CA ASN A 234 8.30 13.98 3.75
C ASN A 234 7.62 13.92 5.12
N PRO A 235 7.92 12.88 5.92
CA PRO A 235 8.65 11.66 5.55
C PRO A 235 7.82 10.80 4.57
N TYR A 236 8.47 9.94 3.78
CA TYR A 236 7.74 8.99 2.95
C TYR A 236 7.03 7.91 3.81
N PRO A 237 6.02 7.19 3.25
CA PRO A 237 5.21 6.28 4.06
C PRO A 237 6.00 5.16 4.71
N GLU A 238 5.63 4.80 5.94
CA GLU A 238 6.21 3.68 6.67
C GLU A 238 5.80 2.31 6.07
N SER A 239 4.71 2.27 5.30
CA SER A 239 4.26 1.07 4.60
C SER A 239 3.71 1.47 3.24
N VAL A 240 4.25 0.85 2.17
CA VAL A 240 3.89 1.17 0.77
C VAL A 240 3.31 -0.07 0.09
N PRO A 241 1.98 -0.23 0.10
CA PRO A 241 1.33 -1.29 -0.66
C PRO A 241 1.30 -0.95 -2.16
N ILE A 242 1.84 -1.83 -2.99
CA ILE A 242 1.64 -1.82 -4.43
C ILE A 242 0.71 -2.98 -4.76
N ASN A 243 -0.51 -2.66 -5.18
CA ASN A 243 -1.55 -3.65 -5.46
C ASN A 243 -1.67 -3.88 -6.98
N HIS A 244 -1.87 -5.13 -7.38
CA HIS A 244 -2.30 -5.43 -8.74
C HIS A 244 -3.84 -5.35 -8.80
N LEU A 245 -4.39 -4.76 -9.87
CA LEU A 245 -5.84 -4.71 -10.07
C LEU A 245 -6.45 -6.12 -10.06
N VAL A 246 -7.41 -6.32 -9.18
CA VAL A 246 -8.32 -7.47 -9.24
C VAL A 246 -9.61 -7.00 -9.88
N GLN A 247 -9.89 -7.51 -11.07
CA GLN A 247 -11.07 -7.09 -11.83
C GLN A 247 -12.34 -7.71 -11.25
N VAL A 248 -13.29 -6.87 -10.89
CA VAL A 248 -14.61 -7.31 -10.38
C VAL A 248 -15.69 -6.97 -11.38
N ARG A 249 -16.50 -7.96 -11.75
CA ARG A 249 -17.61 -7.77 -12.66
C ARG A 249 -18.57 -6.70 -12.13
N GLY A 250 -18.97 -5.78 -13.02
CA GLY A 250 -19.85 -4.67 -12.66
C GLY A 250 -19.12 -3.39 -12.25
N THR A 251 -17.79 -3.42 -12.13
CA THR A 251 -16.97 -2.20 -11.99
C THR A 251 -16.54 -1.67 -13.36
N PRO A 252 -16.26 -0.35 -13.50
CA PRO A 252 -15.78 0.25 -14.76
C PRO A 252 -14.52 -0.38 -15.32
N LEU A 253 -13.58 -0.83 -14.46
CA LEU A 253 -12.31 -1.43 -14.88
C LEU A 253 -12.41 -2.94 -15.14
N TYR A 254 -13.61 -3.53 -15.13
CA TYR A 254 -13.77 -4.92 -15.53
C TYR A 254 -13.54 -5.07 -17.04
N GLY A 255 -12.65 -5.96 -17.43
CA GLY A 255 -12.26 -6.19 -18.81
C GLY A 255 -11.07 -5.33 -19.28
N THR A 256 -10.44 -4.54 -18.40
CA THR A 256 -9.18 -3.85 -18.68
C THR A 256 -8.07 -4.88 -18.99
N ASP A 257 -7.18 -4.55 -19.92
CA ASP A 257 -6.04 -5.42 -20.26
C ASP A 257 -5.19 -5.70 -19.01
N ALA A 258 -4.83 -6.96 -18.81
CA ALA A 258 -4.03 -7.36 -17.67
C ALA A 258 -2.59 -6.80 -17.79
N LEU A 259 -2.11 -6.23 -16.70
CA LEU A 259 -0.70 -5.82 -16.60
C LEU A 259 0.20 -7.05 -16.64
N ASP A 260 1.29 -6.98 -17.41
CA ASP A 260 2.35 -7.99 -17.39
C ASP A 260 2.85 -8.20 -15.96
N PRO A 261 2.86 -9.44 -15.44
CA PRO A 261 3.37 -9.75 -14.11
C PRO A 261 4.80 -9.25 -13.85
N LEU A 262 5.66 -9.21 -14.86
CA LEU A 262 7.02 -8.67 -14.73
C LEU A 262 7.01 -7.15 -14.53
N GLU A 263 6.07 -6.43 -15.15
CA GLU A 263 5.88 -4.99 -14.91
C GLU A 263 5.41 -4.72 -13.46
N PHE A 264 4.55 -5.59 -12.93
CA PHE A 264 4.17 -5.51 -11.52
C PHE A 264 5.37 -5.70 -10.59
N VAL A 265 6.20 -6.72 -10.83
CA VAL A 265 7.42 -6.96 -10.07
C VAL A 265 8.41 -5.80 -10.19
N ARG A 266 8.58 -5.22 -11.40
CA ARG A 266 9.39 -4.01 -11.62
C ARG A 266 8.93 -2.84 -10.77
N THR A 267 7.62 -2.62 -10.70
CA THR A 267 7.04 -1.52 -9.90
C THR A 267 7.34 -1.69 -8.41
N ILE A 268 7.23 -2.92 -7.88
CA ILE A 268 7.59 -3.23 -6.49
C ILE A 268 9.08 -3.01 -6.25
N ALA A 269 9.94 -3.46 -7.19
CA ALA A 269 11.38 -3.30 -7.07
C ALA A 269 11.79 -1.81 -7.09
N ALA A 270 11.17 -1.00 -7.96
CA ALA A 270 11.38 0.45 -7.98
C ALA A 270 10.95 1.12 -6.68
N ALA A 271 9.78 0.76 -6.14
CA ALA A 271 9.32 1.26 -4.84
C ALA A 271 10.32 0.93 -3.72
N ARG A 272 10.91 -0.28 -3.73
CA ARG A 272 11.94 -0.68 -2.75
C ARG A 272 13.21 0.15 -2.86
N ILE A 273 13.66 0.43 -4.08
CA ILE A 273 14.90 1.18 -4.33
C ILE A 273 14.75 2.64 -3.93
N THR A 274 13.60 3.23 -4.20
CA THR A 274 13.34 4.66 -3.98
C THR A 274 12.93 5.00 -2.55
N GLN A 275 12.47 4.01 -1.78
CA GLN A 275 12.00 4.16 -0.41
C GLN A 275 12.65 3.10 0.50
N PRO A 276 13.97 3.13 0.68
CA PRO A 276 14.72 2.07 1.36
C PRO A 276 14.38 1.93 2.84
N TRP A 277 14.12 3.03 3.52
CA TRP A 277 13.72 3.09 4.92
C TRP A 277 13.07 4.44 5.22
N SER A 278 12.26 4.56 6.27
CA SER A 278 11.74 5.83 6.72
C SER A 278 12.60 6.41 7.85
N THR A 279 12.72 7.73 7.88
CA THR A 279 13.49 8.44 8.88
C THR A 279 12.86 8.32 10.27
N GLY A 280 13.61 7.83 11.24
CA GLY A 280 13.35 8.06 12.66
C GLY A 280 12.81 6.90 13.49
N HIS A 281 12.47 5.74 12.93
CA HIS A 281 12.13 4.55 13.71
C HIS A 281 12.71 3.26 13.11
N PRO A 282 13.37 2.40 13.94
CA PRO A 282 13.96 1.15 13.47
C PRO A 282 12.98 0.07 13.06
N LYS A 283 11.71 0.42 12.80
CA LYS A 283 10.61 -0.52 12.53
C LYS A 283 9.92 -0.31 11.19
N VAL A 284 10.55 0.38 10.25
CA VAL A 284 10.00 0.40 8.90
C VAL A 284 10.35 -0.89 8.21
N VAL A 285 9.35 -1.70 8.17
CA VAL A 285 9.42 -2.98 7.51
C VAL A 285 8.57 -2.86 6.27
N PHE A 286 9.21 -2.84 5.10
CA PHE A 286 8.57 -3.41 3.93
C PHE A 286 8.44 -4.90 4.23
N ARG A 287 7.43 -5.23 4.99
CA ARG A 287 7.15 -6.61 5.33
C ARG A 287 6.41 -7.19 4.15
N GLN A 288 6.84 -8.34 3.67
CA GLN A 288 6.02 -9.15 2.80
C GLN A 288 4.71 -9.39 3.54
N GLN A 289 3.61 -8.88 3.03
CA GLN A 289 2.30 -9.11 3.61
C GLN A 289 1.62 -10.21 2.82
N ILE A 290 1.35 -11.32 3.47
CA ILE A 290 0.41 -12.31 2.97
C ILE A 290 -0.94 -11.93 3.57
N THR A 291 -1.87 -11.47 2.74
CA THR A 291 -3.25 -11.25 3.17
C THR A 291 -4.02 -12.54 2.91
N VAL A 292 -4.43 -13.21 3.96
CA VAL A 292 -5.31 -14.36 3.86
C VAL A 292 -6.74 -13.82 3.84
N LEU A 293 -7.41 -13.97 2.70
CA LEU A 293 -8.81 -13.63 2.56
C LEU A 293 -9.67 -14.84 2.94
N ARG A 294 -10.75 -14.62 3.70
CA ARG A 294 -11.72 -15.65 4.03
C ARG A 294 -12.67 -15.85 2.84
N GLY A 295 -12.60 -17.02 2.21
CA GLY A 295 -13.43 -17.49 1.10
C GLY A 295 -12.81 -18.76 0.51
N GLU A 296 -13.58 -19.62 -0.15
CA GLU A 296 -13.15 -20.94 -0.63
C GLU A 296 -12.01 -20.94 -1.67
N ASN A 297 -11.50 -19.77 -2.05
CA ASN A 297 -10.33 -19.64 -2.92
C ASN A 297 -9.19 -18.94 -2.17
N LEU A 298 -8.25 -19.75 -1.70
CA LEU A 298 -6.99 -19.29 -1.15
C LEU A 298 -6.15 -18.63 -2.26
N VAL A 299 -6.17 -17.31 -2.34
CA VAL A 299 -5.23 -16.58 -3.18
C VAL A 299 -4.03 -16.21 -2.32
N ILE A 300 -2.97 -17.00 -2.41
CA ILE A 300 -1.66 -16.65 -1.84
C ILE A 300 -1.04 -15.62 -2.78
N LEU A 301 -1.17 -14.35 -2.43
CA LEU A 301 -0.43 -13.30 -3.09
C LEU A 301 0.88 -13.12 -2.34
N MET A 302 1.98 -13.62 -2.90
CA MET A 302 3.32 -13.25 -2.45
C MET A 302 3.52 -11.77 -2.70
N GLN A 303 3.59 -11.00 -1.62
CA GLN A 303 3.70 -9.56 -1.69
C GLN A 303 4.97 -9.09 -1.01
N VAL A 304 5.86 -8.51 -1.78
CA VAL A 304 6.83 -7.55 -1.27
C VAL A 304 6.06 -6.24 -1.06
N GLY A 305 5.39 -6.11 0.10
CA GLY A 305 4.68 -4.89 0.46
C GLY A 305 3.33 -4.63 -0.22
N VAL A 306 2.56 -5.67 -0.61
CA VAL A 306 1.31 -5.49 -1.36
C VAL A 306 0.10 -5.95 -0.54
N ARG A 307 -0.94 -5.10 -0.51
CA ARG A 307 -2.28 -5.47 -0.02
C ARG A 307 -3.22 -5.65 -1.19
N CYS A 308 -3.88 -6.78 -1.24
CA CYS A 308 -5.07 -6.93 -2.07
C CYS A 308 -6.31 -6.51 -1.25
N TRP A 309 -7.03 -5.53 -1.75
CA TRP A 309 -8.23 -4.96 -1.13
C TRP A 309 -9.48 -5.57 -1.74
N TYR A 310 -9.55 -6.87 -1.89
CA TYR A 310 -10.76 -7.54 -2.35
C TYR A 310 -10.94 -8.89 -1.69
N SER A 311 -11.73 -8.95 -0.65
CA SER A 311 -12.62 -10.05 -0.41
C SER A 311 -13.88 -9.50 0.21
N CYS A 312 -14.84 -9.30 -0.65
CA CYS A 312 -16.23 -9.35 -0.26
C CYS A 312 -16.84 -10.51 -1.06
N GLN A 313 -16.95 -11.63 -0.47
CA GLN A 313 -18.00 -12.62 -0.61
C GLN A 313 -18.27 -13.17 0.77
#